data_8203b0b3f050be265ced90842d081410
#
_entry.id   8203b0b3f050be265ced90842d081410
#
_cell.length_a   1.000
_cell.length_b   1.000
_cell.length_c   1.000
_cell.angle_alpha   90.00
_cell.angle_beta   90.00
_cell.angle_gamma   90.00
#
_symmetry.space_group_name_H-M   'P 1'
#
loop_
_entity.id
_entity.type
_entity.pdbx_description
1 polymer ?
#
loop_
_entity_poly.entity_id
_entity_poly.type
_entity_poly.pdbx_seq_one_letter_code
_entity_poly.pdbx_strand_id
1 'polypeptide(L)'
;PADFTDAEGNLVETPYLDVLDYMVAEAAERGIYITLALINHMGSGYVPNSVFMTAARQEWVHDKEVVRKSKNYVRQLLTRKNNYSGTTYAAEKHIALWELINEPEAFSYTDIQSNPAAYADFQSWAAGNGQQDNDASYALFRQELIRDYIDGMYDVIREAGAQQPVVWSHNWHRYRNGNPDIFKGALASKAEAVACCNYPGQDLVPQDYWSNPKDLTSQDYSGWFNQYFDDVNGYGWMTLPEYAGKAKTVYEFETFFNQSAYLYPIQAQYFRALGVQCASMWTYTMQEYAPYHCGSHFLSLTCTPKKAASFIVAGEIYKSTPLGQMYDRLVNEQLGSNFAISKSRDVSIFSSPEKFYHSGDVTQWCPLNVSDGVRSIVGVGSSPLVTYTGTGIYFIDERDGELFVTLEPNHRWLREPWDSRLQTKVSALDYDTPNTMSIGLKAWKEGKYTLYRISDGRRQKAGVLDGLGGMSLTPGDYVIVRGEE
;
A
#
# COMPACT_ATOMS: atom_id res chain seq x y z
N PRO A 1 0.47 0.99 -16.84
CA PRO A 1 -0.95 0.92 -17.23
C PRO A 1 -1.11 0.33 -18.60
N ALA A 2 -1.60 -0.90 -18.63
CA ALA A 2 -1.80 -1.69 -19.85
C ALA A 2 -2.75 -1.04 -20.86
N ASP A 3 -3.49 -0.06 -20.43
CA ASP A 3 -4.59 0.50 -21.20
C ASP A 3 -4.21 1.63 -22.15
N PHE A 4 -2.93 1.97 -22.20
CA PHE A 4 -2.42 2.98 -23.12
C PHE A 4 -1.84 2.37 -24.40
N THR A 5 -2.20 1.12 -24.71
CA THR A 5 -1.76 0.45 -25.93
C THR A 5 -2.90 0.32 -26.94
N ASP A 6 -2.56 0.38 -28.24
CA ASP A 6 -3.43 -0.10 -29.32
C ASP A 6 -3.32 -1.64 -29.48
N ALA A 7 -4.05 -2.17 -30.45
CA ALA A 7 -4.01 -3.60 -30.80
C ALA A 7 -2.63 -4.07 -31.30
N GLU A 8 -1.78 -3.16 -31.75
CA GLU A 8 -0.44 -3.45 -32.27
C GLU A 8 0.67 -3.31 -31.19
N GLY A 9 0.29 -2.91 -29.98
CA GLY A 9 1.21 -2.67 -28.88
C GLY A 9 1.93 -1.35 -28.97
N ASN A 10 1.40 -0.35 -29.65
CA ASN A 10 1.94 1.00 -29.64
C ASN A 10 1.34 1.79 -28.48
N LEU A 11 2.13 2.67 -27.91
CA LEU A 11 1.66 3.61 -26.90
C LEU A 11 0.71 4.62 -27.54
N VAL A 12 -0.45 4.82 -26.94
CA VAL A 12 -1.46 5.78 -27.41
C VAL A 12 -1.56 6.96 -26.45
N GLU A 13 -1.41 8.16 -26.96
CA GLU A 13 -1.63 9.38 -26.18
C GLU A 13 -3.12 9.50 -25.82
N THR A 14 -3.41 9.54 -24.53
CA THR A 14 -4.77 9.67 -24.00
C THR A 14 -4.80 10.67 -22.85
N PRO A 15 -5.97 11.27 -22.52
CA PRO A 15 -6.10 12.11 -21.32
C PRO A 15 -5.67 11.38 -20.02
N TYR A 16 -5.81 10.06 -19.95
CA TYR A 16 -5.41 9.27 -18.80
C TYR A 16 -3.89 9.08 -18.71
N LEU A 17 -3.20 9.03 -19.84
CA LEU A 17 -1.73 9.03 -19.85
C LEU A 17 -1.18 10.39 -19.42
N ASP A 18 -1.87 11.48 -19.79
CA ASP A 18 -1.54 12.83 -19.31
C ASP A 18 -1.75 12.95 -17.79
N VAL A 19 -2.80 12.36 -17.23
CA VAL A 19 -3.00 12.28 -15.77
C VAL A 19 -1.86 11.47 -15.11
N LEU A 20 -1.41 10.38 -15.71
CA LEU A 20 -0.25 9.64 -15.18
C LEU A 20 1.02 10.50 -15.19
N ASP A 21 1.26 11.26 -16.27
CA ASP A 21 2.38 12.22 -16.36
C ASP A 21 2.32 13.22 -15.21
N TYR A 22 1.15 13.83 -14.99
CA TYR A 22 0.92 14.77 -13.90
C TYR A 22 1.20 14.12 -12.53
N MET A 23 0.64 12.94 -12.27
CA MET A 23 0.84 12.23 -11.00
C MET A 23 2.31 11.89 -10.74
N VAL A 24 3.05 11.45 -11.75
CA VAL A 24 4.48 11.14 -11.62
C VAL A 24 5.28 12.41 -11.32
N ALA A 25 5.02 13.50 -12.02
CA ALA A 25 5.71 14.78 -11.80
C ALA A 25 5.42 15.34 -10.39
N GLU A 26 4.15 15.36 -9.97
CA GLU A 26 3.74 15.84 -8.65
C GLU A 26 4.29 14.99 -7.50
N ALA A 27 4.35 13.66 -7.68
CA ALA A 27 4.98 12.77 -6.72
C ALA A 27 6.47 13.06 -6.58
N ALA A 28 7.16 13.28 -7.70
CA ALA A 28 8.58 13.61 -7.72
C ALA A 28 8.87 14.94 -6.99
N GLU A 29 8.08 15.98 -7.22
CA GLU A 29 8.22 17.27 -6.52
C GLU A 29 8.03 17.15 -5.01
N ARG A 30 7.21 16.20 -4.55
CA ARG A 30 6.94 15.95 -3.13
C ARG A 30 7.86 14.90 -2.50
N GLY A 31 8.85 14.39 -3.24
CA GLY A 31 9.75 13.33 -2.78
C GLY A 31 9.05 11.99 -2.55
N ILE A 32 7.92 11.74 -3.21
CA ILE A 32 7.18 10.48 -3.13
C ILE A 32 7.73 9.52 -4.18
N TYR A 33 8.13 8.34 -3.74
CA TYR A 33 8.60 7.28 -4.63
C TYR A 33 7.45 6.41 -5.12
N ILE A 34 7.55 5.95 -6.38
CA ILE A 34 6.51 5.22 -7.10
C ILE A 34 7.02 3.82 -7.45
N THR A 35 6.22 2.80 -7.19
CA THR A 35 6.29 1.52 -7.91
C THR A 35 5.34 1.60 -9.09
N LEU A 36 5.87 1.51 -10.31
CA LEU A 36 5.04 1.58 -11.51
C LEU A 36 4.85 0.20 -12.12
N ALA A 37 3.60 -0.31 -12.05
CA ALA A 37 3.20 -1.52 -12.76
C ALA A 37 3.05 -1.21 -14.26
N LEU A 38 3.83 -1.89 -15.09
CA LEU A 38 3.85 -1.66 -16.55
C LEU A 38 2.60 -2.22 -17.22
N ILE A 39 2.12 -3.37 -16.76
CA ILE A 39 0.92 -4.04 -17.27
C ILE A 39 -0.01 -4.35 -16.10
N ASN A 40 -1.26 -3.91 -16.20
CA ASN A 40 -2.28 -4.13 -15.17
C ASN A 40 -3.38 -5.06 -15.67
N HIS A 41 -3.71 -6.10 -14.90
CA HIS A 41 -4.72 -7.07 -15.25
C HIS A 41 -6.16 -6.51 -15.24
N MET A 42 -6.38 -5.45 -14.47
CA MET A 42 -7.69 -4.79 -14.37
C MET A 42 -7.92 -3.78 -15.48
N GLY A 43 -7.40 -4.06 -16.68
CA GLY A 43 -7.51 -3.17 -17.84
C GLY A 43 -8.83 -2.39 -17.87
N SER A 44 -8.75 -1.09 -17.91
CA SER A 44 -9.89 -0.18 -17.69
C SER A 44 -10.51 0.29 -19.00
N GLY A 45 -10.00 -0.17 -20.13
CA GLY A 45 -10.56 0.15 -21.43
C GLY A 45 -10.35 1.61 -21.87
N TYR A 46 -9.27 2.25 -21.45
CA TYR A 46 -8.91 3.60 -21.90
C TYR A 46 -8.57 3.66 -23.38
N VAL A 47 -8.09 2.56 -23.94
CA VAL A 47 -7.87 2.38 -25.36
C VAL A 47 -8.67 1.18 -25.85
N PRO A 48 -9.71 1.38 -26.65
CA PRO A 48 -10.50 0.26 -27.20
C PRO A 48 -9.62 -0.73 -27.97
N ASN A 49 -9.87 -2.02 -27.77
CA ASN A 49 -9.15 -3.11 -28.45
C ASN A 49 -7.64 -3.14 -28.19
N SER A 50 -7.18 -2.65 -27.03
CA SER A 50 -5.78 -2.82 -26.67
C SER A 50 -5.37 -4.30 -26.65
N VAL A 51 -4.08 -4.57 -26.85
CA VAL A 51 -3.56 -5.95 -26.85
C VAL A 51 -3.90 -6.69 -25.56
N PHE A 52 -3.87 -5.99 -24.41
CA PHE A 52 -4.15 -6.60 -23.10
C PHE A 52 -5.65 -6.75 -22.79
N MET A 53 -6.52 -6.06 -23.53
CA MET A 53 -7.96 -6.22 -23.44
C MET A 53 -8.47 -7.38 -24.30
N THR A 54 -7.76 -7.73 -25.37
CA THR A 54 -8.17 -8.73 -26.34
C THR A 54 -7.52 -10.10 -26.13
N ALA A 55 -6.32 -10.13 -25.54
CA ALA A 55 -5.64 -11.37 -25.18
C ALA A 55 -6.05 -11.86 -23.77
N ALA A 56 -6.17 -13.17 -23.59
CA ALA A 56 -6.35 -13.76 -22.28
C ALA A 56 -5.12 -13.50 -21.40
N ARG A 57 -5.30 -13.36 -20.08
CA ARG A 57 -4.20 -13.01 -19.15
C ARG A 57 -3.04 -13.99 -19.21
N GLN A 58 -3.33 -15.28 -19.38
CA GLN A 58 -2.33 -16.34 -19.51
C GLN A 58 -1.48 -16.18 -20.79
N GLU A 59 -2.05 -15.56 -21.84
CA GLU A 59 -1.36 -15.30 -23.12
C GLU A 59 -0.35 -14.17 -23.01
N TRP A 60 -0.46 -13.28 -22.01
CA TRP A 60 0.46 -12.15 -21.84
C TRP A 60 1.92 -12.58 -21.62
N VAL A 61 2.13 -13.74 -21.02
CA VAL A 61 3.46 -14.32 -20.80
C VAL A 61 3.79 -15.44 -21.79
N HIS A 62 2.79 -16.01 -22.47
CA HIS A 62 2.93 -17.20 -23.32
C HIS A 62 2.93 -16.90 -24.81
N ASP A 63 1.98 -16.09 -25.28
CA ASP A 63 1.85 -15.79 -26.72
C ASP A 63 2.99 -14.86 -27.18
N LYS A 64 3.78 -15.35 -28.13
CA LYS A 64 4.98 -14.65 -28.64
C LYS A 64 4.67 -13.28 -29.24
N GLU A 65 3.51 -13.16 -29.89
CA GLU A 65 3.10 -11.89 -30.50
C GLU A 65 2.62 -10.89 -29.43
N VAL A 66 1.87 -11.35 -28.44
CA VAL A 66 1.49 -10.51 -27.26
C VAL A 66 2.73 -10.06 -26.52
N VAL A 67 3.70 -10.94 -26.27
CA VAL A 67 4.98 -10.60 -25.64
C VAL A 67 5.76 -9.58 -26.46
N ARG A 68 5.82 -9.75 -27.80
CA ARG A 68 6.47 -8.77 -28.70
C ARG A 68 5.79 -7.40 -28.60
N LYS A 69 4.47 -7.35 -28.62
CA LYS A 69 3.67 -6.13 -28.47
C LYS A 69 3.88 -5.47 -27.10
N SER A 70 3.92 -6.28 -26.05
CA SER A 70 4.22 -5.81 -24.67
C SER A 70 5.59 -5.14 -24.60
N LYS A 71 6.62 -5.74 -25.19
CA LYS A 71 7.98 -5.17 -25.26
C LYS A 71 8.01 -3.85 -26.03
N ASN A 72 7.26 -3.75 -27.12
CA ASN A 72 7.15 -2.52 -27.90
C ASN A 72 6.52 -1.39 -27.05
N TYR A 73 5.39 -1.69 -26.40
CA TYR A 73 4.72 -0.75 -25.49
C TYR A 73 5.64 -0.26 -24.37
N VAL A 74 6.28 -1.19 -23.67
CA VAL A 74 7.17 -0.83 -22.55
C VAL A 74 8.32 0.06 -23.01
N ARG A 75 8.94 -0.26 -24.15
CA ARG A 75 10.00 0.59 -24.72
C ARG A 75 9.51 2.00 -24.99
N GLN A 76 8.33 2.14 -25.60
CA GLN A 76 7.74 3.45 -25.93
C GLN A 76 7.41 4.24 -24.67
N LEU A 77 6.81 3.61 -23.66
CA LEU A 77 6.49 4.26 -22.38
C LEU A 77 7.77 4.75 -21.68
N LEU A 78 8.80 3.91 -21.55
CA LEU A 78 10.01 4.25 -20.83
C LEU A 78 10.80 5.38 -21.51
N THR A 79 10.82 5.43 -22.84
CA THR A 79 11.53 6.47 -23.61
C THR A 79 10.69 7.74 -23.84
N ARG A 80 9.40 7.71 -23.54
CA ARG A 80 8.51 8.86 -23.63
C ARG A 80 8.90 9.91 -22.58
N LYS A 81 8.86 11.18 -22.97
CA LYS A 81 9.01 12.31 -22.05
C LYS A 81 7.68 12.60 -21.37
N ASN A 82 7.70 12.72 -20.06
CA ASN A 82 6.60 13.21 -19.26
C ASN A 82 6.29 14.68 -19.63
N ASN A 83 5.04 15.01 -19.89
CA ASN A 83 4.61 16.33 -20.35
C ASN A 83 4.87 17.46 -19.33
N TYR A 84 4.92 17.14 -18.03
CA TYR A 84 5.09 18.11 -16.95
C TYR A 84 6.54 18.24 -16.49
N SER A 85 7.25 17.14 -16.30
CA SER A 85 8.65 17.19 -15.86
C SER A 85 9.67 17.29 -17.00
N GLY A 86 9.28 16.93 -18.22
CA GLY A 86 10.19 16.85 -19.38
C GLY A 86 11.22 15.73 -19.31
N THR A 87 11.20 14.95 -18.24
CA THR A 87 12.10 13.79 -18.02
C THR A 87 11.49 12.54 -18.65
N THR A 88 12.30 11.64 -19.22
CA THR A 88 11.77 10.34 -19.65
C THR A 88 11.42 9.47 -18.45
N TYR A 89 10.43 8.58 -18.62
CA TYR A 89 10.07 7.65 -17.55
C TYR A 89 11.27 6.83 -17.06
N ALA A 90 12.11 6.35 -17.98
CA ALA A 90 13.32 5.60 -17.65
C ALA A 90 14.32 6.39 -16.77
N ALA A 91 14.37 7.71 -16.94
CA ALA A 91 15.30 8.60 -16.20
C ALA A 91 14.67 9.20 -14.92
N GLU A 92 13.37 8.99 -14.68
CA GLU A 92 12.69 9.53 -13.49
C GLU A 92 13.15 8.80 -12.23
N LYS A 93 13.86 9.53 -11.36
CA LYS A 93 14.48 8.97 -10.15
C LYS A 93 13.49 8.59 -9.06
N HIS A 94 12.29 9.16 -9.08
CA HIS A 94 11.22 8.86 -8.12
C HIS A 94 10.40 7.63 -8.53
N ILE A 95 10.59 7.08 -9.73
CA ILE A 95 10.17 5.72 -10.01
C ILE A 95 11.20 4.79 -9.36
N ALA A 96 10.84 4.19 -8.25
CA ALA A 96 11.73 3.35 -7.45
C ALA A 96 11.84 1.92 -7.97
N LEU A 97 10.73 1.39 -8.53
CA LEU A 97 10.59 0.00 -8.95
C LEU A 97 9.75 -0.10 -10.23
N TRP A 98 10.13 -1.02 -11.12
CA TRP A 98 9.35 -1.42 -12.29
C TRP A 98 8.70 -2.77 -12.06
N GLU A 99 7.40 -2.80 -11.82
CA GLU A 99 6.63 -4.03 -11.75
C GLU A 99 6.20 -4.45 -13.16
N LEU A 100 6.52 -5.69 -13.57
CA LEU A 100 6.28 -6.13 -14.94
C LEU A 100 4.79 -6.31 -15.24
N ILE A 101 4.10 -7.08 -14.40
CA ILE A 101 2.66 -7.33 -14.52
C ILE A 101 2.08 -7.36 -13.11
N ASN A 102 0.99 -6.62 -12.90
CA ASN A 102 0.18 -6.78 -11.70
C ASN A 102 -0.62 -8.09 -11.81
N GLU A 103 -0.47 -8.97 -10.82
CA GLU A 103 -1.15 -10.27 -10.71
C GLU A 103 -1.09 -11.12 -12.00
N PRO A 104 0.13 -11.51 -12.47
CA PRO A 104 0.28 -12.32 -13.68
C PRO A 104 -0.35 -13.70 -13.53
N GLU A 105 -0.82 -14.23 -14.65
CA GLU A 105 -1.32 -15.61 -14.76
C GLU A 105 -0.52 -16.39 -15.78
N ALA A 106 -0.55 -17.72 -15.64
CA ALA A 106 -0.05 -18.66 -16.64
C ALA A 106 -1.03 -19.84 -16.77
N PHE A 107 -1.08 -20.45 -17.92
CA PHE A 107 -1.91 -21.63 -18.14
C PHE A 107 -1.54 -22.75 -17.14
N SER A 108 -2.55 -23.47 -16.65
CA SER A 108 -2.35 -24.80 -16.09
C SER A 108 -2.10 -25.82 -17.20
N TYR A 109 -1.62 -27.03 -16.86
CA TYR A 109 -1.47 -28.09 -17.86
C TYR A 109 -2.81 -28.47 -18.52
N THR A 110 -3.90 -28.40 -17.78
CA THR A 110 -5.24 -28.66 -18.34
C THR A 110 -5.70 -27.51 -19.25
N ASP A 111 -5.47 -26.26 -18.83
CA ASP A 111 -5.96 -25.10 -19.58
C ASP A 111 -5.19 -24.91 -20.89
N ILE A 112 -3.86 -25.19 -20.90
CA ILE A 112 -3.06 -25.03 -22.13
C ILE A 112 -3.53 -25.97 -23.26
N GLN A 113 -4.05 -27.14 -22.91
CA GLN A 113 -4.60 -28.10 -23.90
C GLN A 113 -5.80 -27.51 -24.66
N SER A 114 -6.47 -26.51 -24.08
CA SER A 114 -7.58 -25.80 -24.72
C SER A 114 -7.12 -24.62 -25.60
N ASN A 115 -5.82 -24.28 -25.58
CA ASN A 115 -5.22 -23.28 -26.46
C ASN A 115 -4.25 -23.97 -27.44
N PRO A 116 -4.67 -24.23 -28.70
CA PRO A 116 -3.88 -25.04 -29.63
C PRO A 116 -2.49 -24.52 -29.94
N ALA A 117 -2.31 -23.18 -29.99
CA ALA A 117 -1.02 -22.58 -30.30
C ALA A 117 -0.06 -22.73 -29.11
N ALA A 118 -0.51 -22.41 -27.89
CA ALA A 118 0.26 -22.55 -26.67
C ALA A 118 0.62 -24.01 -26.36
N TYR A 119 -0.33 -24.92 -26.61
CA TYR A 119 -0.10 -26.36 -26.43
C TYR A 119 0.92 -26.91 -27.44
N ALA A 120 0.87 -26.48 -28.71
CA ALA A 120 1.86 -26.86 -29.70
C ALA A 120 3.28 -26.37 -29.36
N ASP A 121 3.42 -25.18 -28.76
CA ASP A 121 4.70 -24.68 -28.26
C ASP A 121 5.25 -25.58 -27.15
N PHE A 122 4.41 -25.97 -26.18
CA PHE A 122 4.80 -26.93 -25.17
C PHE A 122 5.21 -28.28 -25.73
N GLN A 123 4.40 -28.83 -26.64
CA GLN A 123 4.71 -30.13 -27.26
C GLN A 123 6.03 -30.10 -28.03
N SER A 124 6.29 -29.02 -28.76
CA SER A 124 7.56 -28.82 -29.49
C SER A 124 8.74 -28.74 -28.50
N TRP A 125 8.59 -28.02 -27.39
CA TRP A 125 9.59 -27.96 -26.36
C TRP A 125 9.83 -29.32 -25.70
N ALA A 126 8.77 -30.05 -25.35
CA ALA A 126 8.86 -31.39 -24.76
C ALA A 126 9.60 -32.38 -25.68
N ALA A 127 9.25 -32.40 -26.96
CA ALA A 127 9.94 -33.23 -27.94
C ALA A 127 11.42 -32.88 -28.09
N GLY A 128 11.74 -31.56 -28.15
CA GLY A 128 13.12 -31.09 -28.27
C GLY A 128 13.98 -31.37 -27.02
N ASN A 129 13.37 -31.51 -25.84
CA ASN A 129 14.04 -31.81 -24.61
C ASN A 129 13.92 -33.26 -24.13
N GLY A 130 13.35 -34.15 -24.97
CA GLY A 130 13.17 -35.57 -24.60
C GLY A 130 12.20 -35.79 -23.43
N GLN A 131 11.28 -34.86 -23.23
CA GLN A 131 10.25 -34.90 -22.18
C GLN A 131 8.96 -35.53 -22.70
N GLN A 132 8.16 -36.06 -21.78
CA GLN A 132 6.84 -36.59 -22.09
C GLN A 132 5.80 -35.47 -22.04
N ASP A 133 4.69 -35.62 -22.76
CA ASP A 133 3.55 -34.72 -22.68
C ASP A 133 2.72 -35.04 -21.41
N ASN A 134 3.06 -34.36 -20.33
CA ASN A 134 2.41 -34.50 -19.03
C ASN A 134 2.63 -33.23 -18.16
N ASP A 135 1.91 -33.14 -17.03
CA ASP A 135 1.94 -32.00 -16.11
C ASP A 135 3.35 -31.72 -15.52
N ALA A 136 4.13 -32.76 -15.22
CA ALA A 136 5.47 -32.59 -14.68
C ALA A 136 6.43 -31.95 -15.70
N SER A 137 6.36 -32.35 -16.95
CA SER A 137 7.15 -31.74 -18.05
C SER A 137 6.64 -30.34 -18.37
N TYR A 138 5.33 -30.11 -18.28
CA TYR A 138 4.76 -28.79 -18.45
C TYR A 138 5.23 -27.81 -17.37
N ALA A 139 5.37 -28.25 -16.13
CA ALA A 139 5.93 -27.43 -15.07
C ALA A 139 7.37 -26.98 -15.38
N LEU A 140 8.20 -27.84 -15.97
CA LEU A 140 9.55 -27.45 -16.41
C LEU A 140 9.51 -26.43 -17.55
N PHE A 141 8.66 -26.64 -18.54
CA PHE A 141 8.43 -25.69 -19.63
C PHE A 141 7.96 -24.34 -19.11
N ARG A 142 6.96 -24.32 -18.21
CA ARG A 142 6.42 -23.09 -17.63
C ARG A 142 7.45 -22.34 -16.80
N GLN A 143 8.33 -23.05 -16.08
CA GLN A 143 9.46 -22.45 -15.38
C GLN A 143 10.39 -21.68 -16.34
N GLU A 144 10.75 -22.28 -17.47
CA GLU A 144 11.58 -21.63 -18.50
C GLU A 144 10.84 -20.46 -19.15
N LEU A 145 9.59 -20.64 -19.52
CA LEU A 145 8.73 -19.61 -20.10
C LEU A 145 8.68 -18.35 -19.24
N ILE A 146 8.45 -18.48 -17.92
CA ILE A 146 8.39 -17.35 -17.00
C ILE A 146 9.75 -16.68 -16.87
N ARG A 147 10.83 -17.45 -16.76
CA ARG A 147 12.19 -16.90 -16.74
C ARG A 147 12.45 -16.07 -18.00
N ASP A 148 12.19 -16.63 -19.16
CA ASP A 148 12.51 -16.01 -20.46
C ASP A 148 11.63 -14.77 -20.73
N TYR A 149 10.38 -14.78 -20.28
CA TYR A 149 9.54 -13.60 -20.30
C TYR A 149 10.14 -12.46 -19.43
N ILE A 150 10.47 -12.75 -18.19
CA ILE A 150 11.04 -11.78 -17.26
C ILE A 150 12.36 -11.22 -17.80
N ASP A 151 13.24 -12.09 -18.26
CA ASP A 151 14.55 -11.72 -18.82
C ASP A 151 14.39 -10.83 -20.06
N GLY A 152 13.46 -11.19 -20.93
CA GLY A 152 13.20 -10.41 -22.13
C GLY A 152 12.57 -9.04 -21.85
N MET A 153 11.77 -8.88 -20.80
CA MET A 153 11.24 -7.60 -20.37
C MET A 153 12.31 -6.77 -19.63
N TYR A 154 13.12 -7.43 -18.81
CA TYR A 154 14.28 -6.81 -18.15
C TYR A 154 15.21 -6.16 -19.17
N ASP A 155 15.56 -6.89 -20.23
CA ASP A 155 16.46 -6.39 -21.28
C ASP A 155 15.87 -5.14 -21.95
N VAL A 156 14.59 -5.13 -22.28
CA VAL A 156 13.88 -3.94 -22.84
C VAL A 156 13.97 -2.74 -21.89
N ILE A 157 13.76 -2.96 -20.60
CA ILE A 157 13.84 -1.90 -19.58
C ILE A 157 15.26 -1.31 -19.51
N ARG A 158 16.28 -2.17 -19.52
CA ARG A 158 17.69 -1.75 -19.51
C ARG A 158 18.11 -1.07 -20.80
N GLU A 159 17.68 -1.56 -21.95
CA GLU A 159 17.90 -0.92 -23.27
C GLU A 159 17.27 0.47 -23.34
N ALA A 160 16.12 0.70 -22.70
CA ALA A 160 15.49 2.01 -22.57
C ALA A 160 16.24 2.98 -21.64
N GLY A 161 17.28 2.51 -20.93
CA GLY A 161 18.12 3.32 -20.03
C GLY A 161 17.73 3.30 -18.57
N ALA A 162 16.64 2.63 -18.19
CA ALA A 162 16.19 2.54 -16.80
C ALA A 162 17.13 1.66 -15.96
N GLN A 163 17.46 2.12 -14.74
CA GLN A 163 18.38 1.43 -13.82
C GLN A 163 17.68 0.93 -12.54
N GLN A 164 16.45 1.35 -12.32
CA GLN A 164 15.68 0.96 -11.14
C GLN A 164 15.39 -0.55 -11.15
N PRO A 165 15.28 -1.21 -9.99
CA PRO A 165 15.02 -2.64 -9.92
C PRO A 165 13.74 -3.06 -10.63
N VAL A 166 13.80 -4.20 -11.30
CA VAL A 166 12.67 -4.86 -11.95
C VAL A 166 12.07 -5.90 -11.01
N VAL A 167 10.76 -5.86 -10.87
CA VAL A 167 9.99 -6.68 -9.93
C VAL A 167 9.08 -7.63 -10.70
N TRP A 168 9.10 -8.91 -10.32
CA TRP A 168 8.10 -9.87 -10.72
C TRP A 168 7.09 -10.11 -9.61
N SER A 169 5.81 -9.93 -9.88
CA SER A 169 4.72 -10.24 -8.94
C SER A 169 4.33 -11.71 -9.01
N HIS A 170 4.23 -12.34 -7.84
CA HIS A 170 3.81 -13.74 -7.70
C HIS A 170 2.29 -13.91 -7.55
N ASN A 171 1.53 -12.82 -7.70
CA ASN A 171 0.11 -12.84 -7.43
C ASN A 171 -0.15 -13.23 -5.95
N TRP A 172 -1.07 -14.13 -5.66
CA TRP A 172 -1.42 -14.53 -4.30
C TRP A 172 -0.48 -15.60 -3.72
N HIS A 173 -0.28 -15.61 -2.40
CA HIS A 173 0.51 -16.61 -1.70
C HIS A 173 0.08 -18.04 -2.05
N ARG A 174 -1.23 -18.32 -2.02
CA ARG A 174 -1.81 -19.63 -2.35
C ARG A 174 -1.55 -20.08 -3.79
N TYR A 175 -1.19 -19.16 -4.67
CA TYR A 175 -0.84 -19.48 -6.05
C TYR A 175 0.39 -20.39 -6.13
N ARG A 176 1.32 -20.30 -5.16
CA ARG A 176 2.50 -21.15 -5.07
C ARG A 176 2.15 -22.62 -4.93
N ASN A 177 1.08 -22.97 -4.19
CA ASN A 177 0.71 -24.37 -3.94
C ASN A 177 0.45 -25.15 -5.24
N GLY A 178 -0.17 -24.51 -6.25
CA GLY A 178 -0.42 -25.12 -7.56
C GLY A 178 0.67 -24.86 -8.61
N ASN A 179 1.56 -23.88 -8.37
CA ASN A 179 2.47 -23.36 -9.41
C ASN A 179 3.88 -23.04 -8.87
N PRO A 180 4.56 -24.00 -8.18
CA PRO A 180 5.89 -23.74 -7.60
C PRO A 180 6.96 -23.46 -8.68
N ASP A 181 6.75 -23.91 -9.90
CA ASP A 181 7.59 -23.70 -11.07
C ASP A 181 7.62 -22.23 -11.51
N ILE A 182 6.49 -21.49 -11.43
CA ILE A 182 6.46 -20.04 -11.69
C ILE A 182 7.39 -19.31 -10.73
N PHE A 183 7.37 -19.67 -9.45
CA PHE A 183 8.27 -19.11 -8.43
C PHE A 183 9.74 -19.44 -8.73
N LYS A 184 10.02 -20.67 -9.17
CA LYS A 184 11.37 -21.07 -9.59
C LYS A 184 11.83 -20.33 -10.87
N GLY A 185 10.94 -20.11 -11.81
CA GLY A 185 11.22 -19.32 -13.01
C GLY A 185 11.63 -17.88 -12.66
N ALA A 186 10.85 -17.22 -11.81
CA ALA A 186 11.16 -15.88 -11.35
C ALA A 186 12.48 -15.83 -10.55
N LEU A 187 12.74 -16.84 -9.70
CA LEU A 187 13.99 -16.93 -8.97
C LEU A 187 15.21 -17.04 -9.88
N ALA A 188 15.10 -17.81 -10.97
CA ALA A 188 16.16 -18.02 -11.95
C ALA A 188 16.32 -16.85 -12.95
N SER A 189 15.42 -15.87 -12.93
CA SER A 189 15.42 -14.74 -13.86
C SER A 189 16.35 -13.59 -13.44
N LYS A 190 16.49 -12.61 -14.34
CA LYS A 190 17.23 -11.35 -14.11
C LYS A 190 16.50 -10.37 -13.18
N ALA A 191 15.20 -10.57 -12.84
CA ALA A 191 14.49 -9.68 -11.93
C ALA A 191 15.24 -9.53 -10.60
N GLU A 192 15.43 -8.30 -10.12
CA GLU A 192 16.13 -8.03 -8.87
C GLU A 192 15.22 -8.17 -7.65
N ALA A 193 13.91 -8.11 -7.86
CA ALA A 193 12.92 -8.22 -6.79
C ALA A 193 11.77 -9.15 -7.16
N VAL A 194 11.13 -9.69 -6.14
CA VAL A 194 9.88 -10.43 -6.22
C VAL A 194 8.83 -9.81 -5.32
N ALA A 195 7.58 -9.85 -5.75
CA ALA A 195 6.46 -9.28 -5.03
C ALA A 195 5.31 -10.28 -4.85
N CYS A 196 4.41 -9.99 -3.92
CA CYS A 196 3.11 -10.65 -3.79
C CYS A 196 2.10 -9.66 -3.20
N CYS A 197 0.81 -10.00 -3.26
CA CYS A 197 -0.22 -9.34 -2.46
C CYS A 197 -0.34 -9.99 -1.06
N ASN A 198 -0.91 -9.25 -0.09
CA ASN A 198 -1.09 -9.73 1.28
C ASN A 198 -2.42 -9.23 1.86
N TYR A 199 -3.44 -10.06 1.80
CA TYR A 199 -4.80 -9.74 2.24
C TYR A 199 -5.26 -10.67 3.37
N PRO A 200 -4.81 -10.46 4.61
CA PRO A 200 -5.29 -11.25 5.74
C PRO A 200 -6.81 -11.09 5.88
N GLY A 201 -7.47 -12.22 6.01
CA GLY A 201 -8.92 -12.28 6.12
C GLY A 201 -9.67 -12.52 4.81
N GLN A 202 -9.13 -12.17 3.66
CA GLN A 202 -9.81 -12.45 2.40
C GLN A 202 -9.95 -13.96 2.13
N ASP A 203 -9.02 -14.77 2.60
CA ASP A 203 -9.12 -16.24 2.54
C ASP A 203 -10.13 -16.82 3.54
N LEU A 204 -10.51 -16.05 4.55
CA LEU A 204 -11.40 -16.47 5.64
C LEU A 204 -12.86 -16.06 5.41
N VAL A 205 -13.13 -15.22 4.41
CA VAL A 205 -14.51 -14.84 4.09
C VAL A 205 -15.23 -15.99 3.40
N PRO A 206 -16.51 -16.22 3.73
CA PRO A 206 -17.33 -17.20 3.04
C PRO A 206 -17.41 -16.93 1.54
N GLN A 207 -17.58 -17.97 0.72
CA GLN A 207 -17.76 -17.81 -0.74
C GLN A 207 -18.95 -16.92 -1.11
N ASP A 208 -19.98 -16.89 -0.26
CA ASP A 208 -21.17 -16.05 -0.42
C ASP A 208 -21.01 -14.62 0.12
N TYR A 209 -19.82 -14.24 0.60
CA TYR A 209 -19.59 -12.95 1.25
C TYR A 209 -20.09 -11.76 0.41
N TRP A 210 -19.80 -11.77 -0.88
CA TRP A 210 -20.18 -10.67 -1.78
C TRP A 210 -21.69 -10.54 -1.99
N SER A 211 -22.43 -11.63 -1.81
CA SER A 211 -23.91 -11.62 -1.83
C SER A 211 -24.52 -11.50 -0.44
N ASN A 212 -23.76 -11.82 0.60
CA ASN A 212 -24.19 -11.81 2.00
C ASN A 212 -23.09 -11.22 2.91
N PRO A 213 -22.74 -9.93 2.78
CA PRO A 213 -21.66 -9.30 3.53
C PRO A 213 -21.92 -9.28 5.03
N LYS A 214 -20.84 -9.39 5.79
CA LYS A 214 -20.84 -9.40 7.26
C LYS A 214 -19.93 -8.31 7.80
N ASP A 215 -20.22 -7.84 9.01
CA ASP A 215 -19.35 -6.93 9.74
C ASP A 215 -18.03 -7.63 10.12
N LEU A 216 -16.94 -7.18 9.53
CA LEU A 216 -15.59 -7.62 9.82
C LEU A 216 -14.72 -6.49 10.40
N THR A 217 -15.33 -5.36 10.78
CA THR A 217 -14.58 -4.16 11.23
C THR A 217 -13.77 -4.41 12.49
N SER A 218 -14.17 -5.35 13.33
CA SER A 218 -13.47 -5.76 14.56
C SER A 218 -12.83 -7.16 14.51
N GLN A 219 -12.81 -7.80 13.33
CA GLN A 219 -12.27 -9.15 13.19
C GLN A 219 -10.76 -9.18 13.44
N ASP A 220 -10.31 -10.03 14.36
CA ASP A 220 -8.88 -10.23 14.62
C ASP A 220 -8.26 -11.19 13.59
N TYR A 221 -7.36 -10.68 12.77
CA TYR A 221 -6.58 -11.45 11.80
C TYR A 221 -5.16 -11.78 12.28
N SER A 222 -4.79 -11.48 13.52
CA SER A 222 -3.41 -11.68 13.99
C SER A 222 -2.95 -13.16 13.94
N GLY A 223 -3.87 -14.10 14.13
CA GLY A 223 -3.60 -15.51 13.96
C GLY A 223 -3.25 -15.94 12.53
N TRP A 224 -3.83 -15.24 11.54
CA TRP A 224 -3.55 -15.46 10.14
C TRP A 224 -2.06 -15.19 9.80
N PHE A 225 -1.48 -14.12 10.32
CA PHE A 225 -0.06 -13.81 10.10
C PHE A 225 0.86 -14.94 10.58
N ASN A 226 0.58 -15.50 11.74
CA ASN A 226 1.39 -16.60 12.30
C ASN A 226 1.30 -17.87 11.46
N GLN A 227 0.08 -18.26 11.05
CA GLN A 227 -0.17 -19.41 10.22
C GLN A 227 0.57 -19.33 8.89
N TYR A 228 0.44 -18.22 8.19
CA TYR A 228 1.00 -18.05 6.84
C TYR A 228 2.49 -17.67 6.83
N PHE A 229 3.06 -17.27 7.97
CA PHE A 229 4.50 -17.07 8.09
C PHE A 229 5.28 -18.39 8.05
N ASP A 230 4.80 -19.41 8.73
CA ASP A 230 5.49 -20.71 8.82
C ASP A 230 5.22 -21.60 7.61
N ASP A 231 4.18 -21.33 6.86
CA ASP A 231 3.82 -22.10 5.67
C ASP A 231 4.59 -21.59 4.44
N VAL A 232 5.40 -22.47 3.85
CA VAL A 232 6.10 -22.16 2.59
C VAL A 232 5.16 -21.93 1.40
N ASN A 233 3.94 -22.47 1.44
CA ASN A 233 2.87 -22.18 0.49
C ASN A 233 2.02 -20.96 0.90
N GLY A 234 2.24 -20.43 2.11
CA GLY A 234 1.81 -19.14 2.54
C GLY A 234 2.82 -18.08 2.10
N TYR A 235 3.41 -17.37 3.07
CA TYR A 235 4.43 -16.35 2.81
C TYR A 235 5.84 -16.76 3.26
N GLY A 236 5.97 -17.93 3.93
CA GLY A 236 7.26 -18.44 4.41
C GLY A 236 8.30 -18.66 3.32
N TRP A 237 7.89 -18.79 2.05
CA TRP A 237 8.80 -18.85 0.91
C TRP A 237 9.75 -17.65 0.82
N MET A 238 9.34 -16.48 1.32
CA MET A 238 10.18 -15.27 1.32
C MET A 238 11.42 -15.42 2.20
N THR A 239 11.39 -16.33 3.19
CA THR A 239 12.52 -16.57 4.10
C THR A 239 13.45 -17.69 3.62
N LEU A 240 13.12 -18.37 2.52
CA LEU A 240 13.94 -19.44 1.97
C LEU A 240 15.29 -18.91 1.50
N PRO A 241 16.40 -19.66 1.73
CA PRO A 241 17.76 -19.22 1.38
C PRO A 241 17.94 -18.85 -0.09
N GLU A 242 17.26 -19.53 -1.00
CA GLU A 242 17.31 -19.24 -2.44
C GLU A 242 16.82 -17.85 -2.81
N TYR A 243 15.96 -17.24 -1.97
CA TYR A 243 15.48 -15.87 -2.15
C TYR A 243 16.35 -14.80 -1.46
N ALA A 244 17.45 -15.18 -0.82
CA ALA A 244 18.32 -14.22 -0.11
C ALA A 244 18.90 -13.14 -1.04
N GLY A 245 19.13 -13.48 -2.33
CA GLY A 245 19.64 -12.54 -3.34
C GLY A 245 18.57 -11.68 -4.03
N LYS A 246 17.28 -11.87 -3.73
CA LYS A 246 16.18 -11.09 -4.29
C LYS A 246 15.64 -10.11 -3.27
N ALA A 247 15.44 -8.86 -3.66
CA ALA A 247 14.63 -7.94 -2.87
C ALA A 247 13.18 -8.44 -2.81
N LYS A 248 12.48 -8.14 -1.72
CA LYS A 248 11.10 -8.58 -1.50
C LYS A 248 10.20 -7.38 -1.31
N THR A 249 9.08 -7.37 -2.02
CA THR A 249 8.09 -6.32 -1.92
C THR A 249 6.69 -6.91 -1.75
N VAL A 250 5.79 -6.10 -1.19
CA VAL A 250 4.36 -6.38 -1.17
C VAL A 250 3.69 -5.24 -1.93
N TYR A 251 3.21 -5.53 -3.15
CA TYR A 251 2.66 -4.50 -4.03
C TYR A 251 1.27 -4.04 -3.60
N GLU A 252 0.52 -4.90 -2.91
CA GLU A 252 -0.79 -4.61 -2.36
C GLU A 252 -1.00 -5.32 -1.04
N PHE A 253 -1.48 -4.60 -0.02
CA PHE A 253 -1.93 -5.23 1.22
C PHE A 253 -3.10 -4.49 1.84
N GLU A 254 -3.92 -5.21 2.60
CA GLU A 254 -5.05 -4.68 3.36
C GLU A 254 -5.46 -5.68 4.45
N THR A 255 -5.93 -5.17 5.57
CA THR A 255 -6.56 -5.96 6.64
C THR A 255 -8.08 -5.99 6.43
N PHE A 256 -8.53 -6.80 5.55
CA PHE A 256 -9.84 -6.92 4.94
C PHE A 256 -11.00 -6.42 5.84
N PHE A 257 -11.60 -5.26 5.52
CA PHE A 257 -12.62 -4.51 6.27
C PHE A 257 -12.24 -4.07 7.69
N ASN A 258 -11.18 -4.56 8.28
CA ASN A 258 -10.86 -4.30 9.67
C ASN A 258 -10.60 -2.80 9.92
N GLN A 259 -11.07 -2.29 11.07
CA GLN A 259 -10.93 -0.90 11.51
C GLN A 259 -10.08 -0.78 12.79
N SER A 260 -9.37 -1.85 13.18
CA SER A 260 -8.60 -1.85 14.42
C SER A 260 -7.35 -0.98 14.37
N ALA A 261 -6.91 -0.57 15.55
CA ALA A 261 -5.68 0.19 15.74
C ALA A 261 -4.40 -0.67 15.72
N TYR A 262 -4.49 -2.00 15.74
CA TYR A 262 -3.35 -2.87 16.01
C TYR A 262 -2.89 -3.75 14.83
N LEU A 263 -3.75 -4.03 13.84
CA LEU A 263 -3.41 -4.98 12.78
C LEU A 263 -2.32 -4.48 11.84
N TYR A 264 -2.37 -3.24 11.37
CA TYR A 264 -1.31 -2.69 10.54
C TYR A 264 0.05 -2.65 11.24
N PRO A 265 0.16 -2.23 12.53
CA PRO A 265 1.40 -2.34 13.30
C PRO A 265 1.95 -3.76 13.42
N ILE A 266 1.10 -4.79 13.59
CA ILE A 266 1.51 -6.19 13.58
C ILE A 266 1.98 -6.59 12.18
N GLN A 267 1.23 -6.21 11.14
CA GLN A 267 1.58 -6.51 9.75
C GLN A 267 2.90 -5.87 9.32
N ALA A 268 3.21 -4.67 9.83
CA ALA A 268 4.51 -4.03 9.59
C ALA A 268 5.68 -4.89 10.11
N GLN A 269 5.57 -5.42 11.32
CA GLN A 269 6.56 -6.33 11.90
C GLN A 269 6.64 -7.66 11.12
N TYR A 270 5.48 -8.21 10.74
CA TYR A 270 5.37 -9.40 9.91
C TYR A 270 6.12 -9.24 8.59
N PHE A 271 5.92 -8.12 7.90
CA PHE A 271 6.64 -7.83 6.65
C PHE A 271 8.16 -7.74 6.87
N ARG A 272 8.59 -7.07 7.95
CA ARG A 272 10.03 -6.98 8.26
C ARG A 272 10.64 -8.35 8.55
N ALA A 273 9.92 -9.21 9.26
CA ALA A 273 10.35 -10.59 9.54
C ALA A 273 10.47 -11.43 8.27
N LEU A 274 9.58 -11.25 7.28
CA LEU A 274 9.68 -11.88 5.95
C LEU A 274 10.81 -11.30 5.08
N GLY A 275 11.45 -10.21 5.50
CA GLY A 275 12.48 -9.52 4.72
C GLY A 275 11.92 -8.58 3.65
N VAL A 276 10.68 -8.13 3.79
CA VAL A 276 10.05 -7.17 2.88
C VAL A 276 10.66 -5.79 3.03
N GLN A 277 11.07 -5.19 1.92
CA GLN A 277 11.74 -3.89 1.85
C GLN A 277 10.81 -2.75 1.46
N CYS A 278 9.71 -3.05 0.77
CA CYS A 278 8.67 -2.10 0.40
C CYS A 278 7.30 -2.77 0.48
N ALA A 279 6.31 -2.06 1.01
CA ALA A 279 4.93 -2.56 1.06
C ALA A 279 3.96 -1.41 0.78
N SER A 280 3.02 -1.63 -0.15
CA SER A 280 2.02 -0.65 -0.58
C SER A 280 0.63 -1.10 -0.16
N MET A 281 -0.09 -0.23 0.54
CA MET A 281 -1.46 -0.50 0.97
C MET A 281 -2.44 -0.30 -0.20
N TRP A 282 -3.38 -1.22 -0.36
CA TRP A 282 -4.47 -1.15 -1.33
C TRP A 282 -5.82 -1.02 -0.60
N THR A 283 -6.52 0.16 -0.60
CA THR A 283 -6.13 1.38 -1.31
C THR A 283 -6.54 2.62 -0.50
N TYR A 284 -5.76 3.68 -0.62
CA TYR A 284 -6.15 4.98 -0.06
C TYR A 284 -7.25 5.60 -0.92
N THR A 285 -8.36 5.98 -0.30
CA THR A 285 -9.50 6.61 -0.97
C THR A 285 -9.45 8.12 -0.78
N MET A 286 -9.51 8.86 -1.89
CA MET A 286 -9.54 10.33 -1.88
C MET A 286 -10.71 10.85 -1.05
N GLN A 287 -10.50 11.97 -0.36
CA GLN A 287 -11.45 12.52 0.61
C GLN A 287 -12.85 12.77 0.04
N GLU A 288 -12.94 13.21 -1.21
CA GLU A 288 -14.20 13.50 -1.89
C GLU A 288 -15.07 12.26 -2.12
N TYR A 289 -14.42 11.12 -2.36
CA TYR A 289 -15.10 9.83 -2.59
C TYR A 289 -15.27 9.00 -1.34
N ALA A 290 -14.43 9.23 -0.32
CA ALA A 290 -14.42 8.43 0.89
C ALA A 290 -15.78 8.30 1.58
N PRO A 291 -16.64 9.35 1.69
CA PRO A 291 -17.97 9.23 2.28
C PRO A 291 -18.94 8.29 1.53
N TYR A 292 -18.64 7.99 0.27
CA TYR A 292 -19.46 7.11 -0.58
C TYR A 292 -18.81 5.75 -0.80
N HIS A 293 -17.60 5.54 -0.30
CA HIS A 293 -16.90 4.29 -0.46
C HIS A 293 -17.44 3.24 0.53
N CYS A 294 -17.85 2.12 -0.02
CA CYS A 294 -18.08 0.88 0.72
C CYS A 294 -17.34 -0.24 0.01
N GLY A 295 -16.66 -1.08 0.76
CA GLY A 295 -15.89 -2.18 0.18
C GLY A 295 -14.74 -2.65 1.06
N SER A 296 -14.10 -3.72 0.59
CA SER A 296 -13.10 -4.47 1.35
C SER A 296 -11.79 -3.72 1.58
N HIS A 297 -11.39 -2.92 0.60
CA HIS A 297 -10.08 -2.24 0.59
C HIS A 297 -10.28 -0.75 0.75
N PHE A 298 -10.21 -0.29 2.00
CA PHE A 298 -10.57 1.09 2.30
C PHE A 298 -9.72 1.69 3.42
N LEU A 299 -8.95 2.73 3.06
CA LEU A 299 -8.25 3.60 3.99
C LEU A 299 -8.52 5.06 3.62
N SER A 300 -8.91 5.87 4.60
CA SER A 300 -9.12 7.31 4.44
C SER A 300 -8.79 8.04 5.73
N LEU A 301 -8.18 9.20 5.65
CA LEU A 301 -7.92 10.05 6.82
C LEU A 301 -9.24 10.46 7.51
N THR A 302 -10.27 10.74 6.72
CA THR A 302 -11.54 11.27 7.23
C THR A 302 -12.54 10.19 7.64
N CYS A 303 -12.68 9.12 6.85
CA CYS A 303 -13.72 8.09 7.07
C CYS A 303 -13.23 6.87 7.86
N THR A 304 -11.92 6.67 7.98
CA THR A 304 -11.32 5.60 8.81
C THR A 304 -10.18 6.14 9.67
N PRO A 305 -10.42 7.19 10.50
CA PRO A 305 -9.35 7.93 11.16
C PRO A 305 -8.48 7.05 12.06
N LYS A 306 -9.08 6.13 12.84
CA LYS A 306 -8.33 5.20 13.70
C LYS A 306 -7.45 4.27 12.88
N LYS A 307 -7.97 3.70 11.80
CA LYS A 307 -7.19 2.86 10.87
C LYS A 307 -6.07 3.66 10.19
N ALA A 308 -6.34 4.91 9.80
CA ALA A 308 -5.34 5.79 9.21
C ALA A 308 -4.21 6.12 10.18
N ALA A 309 -4.53 6.46 11.44
CA ALA A 309 -3.52 6.67 12.48
C ALA A 309 -2.69 5.40 12.72
N SER A 310 -3.32 4.21 12.75
CA SER A 310 -2.61 2.95 12.91
C SER A 310 -1.68 2.64 11.74
N PHE A 311 -2.05 3.04 10.51
CA PHE A 311 -1.18 2.90 9.34
C PHE A 311 0.07 3.80 9.44
N ILE A 312 -0.08 5.03 9.97
CA ILE A 312 1.05 5.93 10.23
C ILE A 312 1.97 5.35 11.30
N VAL A 313 1.41 4.82 12.40
CA VAL A 313 2.18 4.11 13.44
C VAL A 313 2.91 2.90 12.83
N ALA A 314 2.23 2.12 11.99
CA ALA A 314 2.81 0.97 11.29
C ALA A 314 3.99 1.37 10.40
N GLY A 315 3.90 2.51 9.71
CA GLY A 315 4.97 3.04 8.87
C GLY A 315 6.25 3.36 9.68
N GLU A 316 6.13 3.92 10.87
CA GLU A 316 7.27 4.19 11.74
C GLU A 316 7.86 2.90 12.35
N ILE A 317 7.01 1.94 12.74
CA ILE A 317 7.45 0.60 13.18
C ILE A 317 8.21 -0.10 12.05
N TYR A 318 7.67 -0.07 10.83
CA TYR A 318 8.30 -0.67 9.66
C TYR A 318 9.70 -0.10 9.41
N LYS A 319 9.86 1.22 9.44
CA LYS A 319 11.15 1.91 9.25
C LYS A 319 12.16 1.59 10.35
N SER A 320 11.71 1.48 11.60
CA SER A 320 12.57 1.28 12.77
C SER A 320 12.89 -0.18 13.07
N THR A 321 12.16 -1.12 12.49
CA THR A 321 12.39 -2.56 12.69
C THR A 321 13.43 -3.07 11.68
N PRO A 322 14.54 -3.68 12.14
CA PRO A 322 15.53 -4.29 11.26
C PRO A 322 14.93 -5.33 10.31
N LEU A 323 15.49 -5.43 9.12
CA LEU A 323 15.08 -6.42 8.12
C LEU A 323 15.39 -7.84 8.64
N GLY A 324 14.44 -8.75 8.55
CA GLY A 324 14.54 -10.12 9.05
C GLY A 324 14.35 -10.26 10.57
N GLN A 325 14.06 -9.17 11.29
CA GLN A 325 13.79 -9.25 12.72
C GLN A 325 12.45 -9.96 12.96
N MET A 326 12.50 -11.07 13.70
CA MET A 326 11.28 -11.78 14.12
C MET A 326 10.47 -10.92 15.09
N TYR A 327 9.15 -11.00 14.94
CA TYR A 327 8.19 -10.33 15.81
C TYR A 327 7.66 -11.30 16.88
N ASP A 328 7.17 -10.74 17.97
CA ASP A 328 6.57 -11.52 19.05
C ASP A 328 5.15 -11.97 18.64
N ARG A 329 4.97 -13.27 18.47
CA ARG A 329 3.73 -13.87 17.95
C ARG A 329 2.74 -14.11 19.06
N LEU A 330 1.45 -13.95 18.77
CA LEU A 330 0.33 -14.41 19.60
C LEU A 330 0.10 -13.69 20.92
N VAL A 331 0.84 -12.64 21.24
CA VAL A 331 0.59 -11.90 22.49
C VAL A 331 -0.50 -10.84 22.32
N ASN A 332 -1.24 -10.61 23.37
CA ASN A 332 -2.24 -9.55 23.42
C ASN A 332 -1.59 -8.16 23.40
N GLU A 333 -0.43 -8.02 24.06
CA GLU A 333 0.36 -6.81 24.11
C GLU A 333 1.77 -7.08 23.58
N GLN A 334 2.22 -6.21 22.65
CA GLN A 334 3.57 -6.26 22.10
C GLN A 334 4.29 -4.97 22.48
N LEU A 335 5.48 -5.09 23.07
CA LEU A 335 6.30 -3.98 23.51
C LEU A 335 7.66 -4.04 22.79
N GLY A 336 7.93 -3.03 21.98
CA GLY A 336 9.26 -2.78 21.42
C GLY A 336 9.97 -1.66 22.18
N SER A 337 11.16 -1.29 21.76
CA SER A 337 11.91 -0.16 22.33
C SER A 337 11.23 1.19 22.08
N ASN A 338 10.49 1.30 20.99
CA ASN A 338 9.88 2.53 20.50
C ASN A 338 8.42 2.39 20.05
N PHE A 339 7.81 1.23 20.27
CA PHE A 339 6.40 1.00 19.96
C PHE A 339 5.71 0.15 21.02
N ALA A 340 4.39 0.30 21.13
CA ALA A 340 3.54 -0.53 21.95
C ALA A 340 2.21 -0.80 21.23
N ILE A 341 1.73 -2.04 21.30
CA ILE A 341 0.50 -2.48 20.66
C ILE A 341 -0.31 -3.26 21.69
N SER A 342 -1.62 -2.99 21.80
CA SER A 342 -2.54 -3.79 22.61
C SER A 342 -3.79 -4.13 21.82
N LYS A 343 -4.03 -5.42 21.60
CA LYS A 343 -5.24 -5.92 20.91
C LYS A 343 -6.49 -5.71 21.76
N SER A 344 -6.43 -6.05 23.04
CA SER A 344 -7.61 -5.94 23.93
C SER A 344 -8.04 -4.51 24.20
N ARG A 345 -7.12 -3.54 24.07
CA ARG A 345 -7.43 -2.11 24.21
C ARG A 345 -7.69 -1.45 22.85
N ASP A 346 -7.43 -2.16 21.77
CA ASP A 346 -7.50 -1.65 20.39
C ASP A 346 -6.72 -0.35 20.21
N VAL A 347 -5.43 -0.37 20.59
CA VAL A 347 -4.52 0.78 20.50
C VAL A 347 -3.16 0.39 19.97
N SER A 348 -2.49 1.35 19.36
CA SER A 348 -1.07 1.27 19.00
C SER A 348 -0.39 2.60 19.20
N ILE A 349 0.91 2.56 19.57
CA ILE A 349 1.74 3.72 19.89
C ILE A 349 3.09 3.55 19.22
N PHE A 350 3.62 4.65 18.69
CA PHE A 350 5.04 4.80 18.35
C PHE A 350 5.59 6.03 19.08
N SER A 351 6.75 5.90 19.72
CA SER A 351 7.42 6.98 20.44
C SER A 351 8.90 7.02 20.09
N SER A 352 9.40 8.18 19.73
CA SER A 352 10.82 8.47 19.49
C SER A 352 11.21 9.79 20.18
N PRO A 353 12.48 10.22 20.12
CA PRO A 353 12.86 11.50 20.71
C PRO A 353 12.05 12.70 20.24
N GLU A 354 11.58 12.69 18.97
CA GLU A 354 10.88 13.82 18.37
C GLU A 354 9.44 13.53 17.94
N LYS A 355 9.00 12.25 17.93
CA LYS A 355 7.68 11.83 17.45
C LYS A 355 6.91 11.07 18.51
N PHE A 356 5.61 11.35 18.60
CA PHE A 356 4.67 10.55 19.38
C PHE A 356 3.40 10.32 18.55
N TYR A 357 3.25 9.11 18.01
CA TYR A 357 2.13 8.74 17.15
C TYR A 357 1.30 7.65 17.81
N HIS A 358 -0.03 7.77 17.76
CA HIS A 358 -0.91 6.76 18.36
C HIS A 358 -2.24 6.61 17.60
N SER A 359 -2.82 5.44 17.75
CA SER A 359 -4.18 5.15 17.31
C SER A 359 -4.97 4.60 18.48
N GLY A 360 -6.15 5.19 18.73
CA GLY A 360 -6.99 4.93 19.89
C GLY A 360 -6.60 5.79 21.11
N ASP A 361 -7.44 5.76 22.16
CA ASP A 361 -7.18 6.47 23.43
C ASP A 361 -6.11 5.72 24.24
N VAL A 362 -4.99 6.39 24.50
CA VAL A 362 -3.84 5.81 25.20
C VAL A 362 -3.55 6.47 26.55
N THR A 363 -4.50 7.23 27.10
CA THR A 363 -4.37 7.90 28.39
C THR A 363 -4.20 6.91 29.55
N GLN A 364 -4.89 5.76 29.48
CA GLN A 364 -4.85 4.73 30.52
C GLN A 364 -3.79 3.65 30.27
N TRP A 365 -3.13 3.66 29.13
CA TRP A 365 -2.10 2.71 28.79
C TRP A 365 -1.09 3.28 27.80
N CYS A 366 0.01 3.76 28.30
CA CYS A 366 1.16 4.21 27.54
C CYS A 366 2.44 3.69 28.20
N PRO A 367 2.86 2.45 27.88
CA PRO A 367 4.02 1.82 28.52
C PRO A 367 5.37 2.37 28.03
N LEU A 368 5.36 3.29 27.07
CA LEU A 368 6.56 3.88 26.51
C LEU A 368 6.94 5.17 27.23
N ASN A 369 8.24 5.45 27.28
CA ASN A 369 8.71 6.75 27.71
C ASN A 369 8.39 7.81 26.64
N VAL A 370 7.69 8.86 27.04
CA VAL A 370 7.37 10.01 26.19
C VAL A 370 8.45 11.07 26.36
N SER A 371 9.18 11.34 25.30
CA SER A 371 10.29 12.30 25.31
C SER A 371 9.80 13.73 25.50
N ASP A 372 10.56 14.51 26.29
CA ASP A 372 10.38 15.97 26.39
C ASP A 372 10.69 16.72 25.07
N GLY A 373 11.37 16.06 24.14
CA GLY A 373 11.77 16.60 22.82
C GLY A 373 10.76 16.35 21.71
N VAL A 374 9.57 15.81 22.00
CA VAL A 374 8.53 15.57 20.99
C VAL A 374 8.13 16.89 20.32
N ARG A 375 8.16 16.87 18.99
CA ARG A 375 7.82 17.98 18.09
C ARG A 375 6.73 17.62 17.08
N SER A 376 6.48 16.32 16.87
CA SER A 376 5.48 15.81 15.95
C SER A 376 4.57 14.81 16.65
N ILE A 377 3.25 15.04 16.56
CA ILE A 377 2.23 14.17 17.15
C ILE A 377 1.20 13.87 16.07
N VAL A 378 0.86 12.59 15.90
CA VAL A 378 -0.29 12.15 15.13
C VAL A 378 -1.15 11.28 16.02
N GLY A 379 -2.46 11.52 16.03
CA GLY A 379 -3.31 10.72 16.91
C GLY A 379 -4.79 10.70 16.58
N VAL A 380 -5.45 9.68 17.12
CA VAL A 380 -6.91 9.58 17.24
C VAL A 380 -7.22 9.24 18.69
N GLY A 381 -8.12 10.01 19.33
CA GLY A 381 -8.36 9.91 20.75
C GLY A 381 -7.34 10.71 21.58
N SER A 382 -7.31 10.51 22.89
CA SER A 382 -6.44 11.21 23.82
C SER A 382 -5.16 10.42 24.15
N SER A 383 -4.14 11.14 24.62
CA SER A 383 -2.84 10.60 24.98
C SER A 383 -2.23 11.39 26.14
N PRO A 384 -1.05 11.00 26.69
CA PRO A 384 -0.34 11.79 27.69
C PRO A 384 0.03 13.22 27.24
N LEU A 385 0.14 13.46 25.92
CA LEU A 385 0.51 14.76 25.35
C LEU A 385 -0.69 15.56 24.81
N VAL A 386 -1.81 14.91 24.52
CA VAL A 386 -2.97 15.57 23.89
C VAL A 386 -4.25 15.05 24.52
N THR A 387 -5.08 15.95 25.04
CA THR A 387 -6.49 15.64 25.31
C THR A 387 -7.31 16.12 24.13
N TYR A 388 -8.18 15.25 23.58
CA TYR A 388 -8.98 15.56 22.42
C TYR A 388 -10.36 14.89 22.50
N THR A 389 -11.41 15.68 22.29
CA THR A 389 -12.79 15.18 22.35
C THR A 389 -13.38 14.77 21.01
N GLY A 390 -12.68 15.09 19.90
CA GLY A 390 -13.13 14.73 18.55
C GLY A 390 -12.84 13.27 18.22
N THR A 391 -13.43 12.82 17.10
CA THR A 391 -13.24 11.47 16.56
C THR A 391 -12.34 11.44 15.32
N GLY A 392 -12.04 12.60 14.73
CA GLY A 392 -11.11 12.74 13.61
C GLY A 392 -9.65 12.52 14.02
N ILE A 393 -8.82 12.22 13.04
CA ILE A 393 -7.36 12.22 13.24
C ILE A 393 -6.84 13.64 13.34
N TYR A 394 -5.81 13.85 14.15
CA TYR A 394 -5.12 15.12 14.27
C TYR A 394 -3.63 14.99 14.02
N PHE A 395 -3.05 16.07 13.52
CA PHE A 395 -1.62 16.24 13.28
C PHE A 395 -1.15 17.49 14.00
N ILE A 396 -0.05 17.41 14.73
CA ILE A 396 0.58 18.52 15.43
C ILE A 396 2.06 18.48 15.13
N ASP A 397 2.59 19.53 14.49
CA ASP A 397 3.99 19.63 14.11
C ASP A 397 4.59 20.97 14.51
N GLU A 398 5.71 20.95 15.22
CA GLU A 398 6.51 22.13 15.48
C GLU A 398 7.51 22.35 14.35
N ARG A 399 7.42 23.49 13.67
CA ARG A 399 8.34 23.90 12.61
C ARG A 399 8.67 25.39 12.77
N ASP A 400 9.94 25.74 12.70
CA ASP A 400 10.43 27.13 12.73
C ASP A 400 9.91 27.96 13.92
N GLY A 401 9.67 27.31 15.08
CA GLY A 401 9.18 27.96 16.29
C GLY A 401 7.66 28.22 16.29
N GLU A 402 6.94 27.71 15.32
CA GLU A 402 5.48 27.71 15.24
C GLU A 402 4.92 26.31 15.41
N LEU A 403 3.70 26.20 15.92
CA LEU A 403 3.00 24.93 16.07
C LEU A 403 1.85 24.84 15.07
N PHE A 404 1.96 23.92 14.13
CA PHE A 404 0.94 23.63 13.14
C PHE A 404 0.01 22.55 13.68
N VAL A 405 -1.30 22.77 13.59
CA VAL A 405 -2.32 21.84 14.06
C VAL A 405 -3.34 21.63 12.94
N THR A 406 -3.47 20.41 12.48
CA THR A 406 -4.52 19.99 11.54
C THR A 406 -5.50 19.07 12.25
N LEU A 407 -6.77 19.36 12.19
CA LEU A 407 -7.88 18.55 12.72
C LEU A 407 -8.73 18.07 11.56
N GLU A 408 -8.79 16.76 11.33
CA GLU A 408 -9.72 16.17 10.39
C GLU A 408 -11.14 16.13 10.98
N PRO A 409 -12.20 16.08 10.14
CA PRO A 409 -13.57 16.12 10.61
C PRO A 409 -13.94 14.95 11.53
N ASN A 410 -14.91 15.17 12.41
CA ASN A 410 -15.52 14.09 13.13
C ASN A 410 -16.24 13.15 12.16
N HIS A 411 -16.10 11.85 12.37
CA HIS A 411 -16.64 10.82 11.49
C HIS A 411 -17.69 9.97 12.22
N ARG A 412 -18.74 9.61 11.51
CA ARG A 412 -19.68 8.54 11.90
C ARG A 412 -20.17 7.76 10.69
N TRP A 413 -20.35 6.46 10.86
CA TRP A 413 -21.01 5.64 9.86
C TRP A 413 -22.52 5.94 9.84
N LEU A 414 -23.06 6.10 8.63
CA LEU A 414 -24.49 6.22 8.38
C LEU A 414 -25.14 4.88 8.05
N ARG A 415 -24.34 3.97 7.53
CA ARG A 415 -24.71 2.63 7.07
C ARG A 415 -23.51 1.70 7.22
N GLU A 416 -23.73 0.44 6.93
CA GLU A 416 -22.74 -0.63 6.95
C GLU A 416 -21.67 -0.43 5.85
N PRO A 417 -20.45 -0.03 6.19
CA PRO A 417 -19.40 0.21 5.20
C PRO A 417 -18.88 -1.05 4.50
N TRP A 418 -19.13 -2.21 5.08
CA TRP A 418 -18.76 -3.52 4.52
C TRP A 418 -19.73 -4.02 3.44
N ASP A 419 -20.89 -3.41 3.25
CA ASP A 419 -21.85 -3.81 2.22
C ASP A 419 -21.59 -3.06 0.91
N SER A 420 -20.76 -3.63 0.03
CA SER A 420 -20.41 -3.05 -1.27
C SER A 420 -21.59 -2.93 -2.26
N ARG A 421 -22.74 -3.53 -1.95
CA ARG A 421 -23.98 -3.37 -2.75
C ARG A 421 -24.64 -2.01 -2.54
N LEU A 422 -24.29 -1.33 -1.45
CA LEU A 422 -24.82 -0.01 -1.13
C LEU A 422 -24.09 1.07 -1.93
N GLN A 423 -24.71 1.56 -2.98
CA GLN A 423 -24.15 2.65 -3.80
C GLN A 423 -24.68 4.01 -3.33
N THR A 424 -24.55 4.29 -2.04
CA THR A 424 -25.05 5.52 -1.42
C THR A 424 -24.04 6.03 -0.40
N LYS A 425 -24.23 7.26 0.08
CA LYS A 425 -23.37 7.82 1.11
C LYS A 425 -23.40 6.98 2.38
N VAL A 426 -22.25 6.46 2.80
CA VAL A 426 -22.08 5.57 3.96
C VAL A 426 -21.51 6.26 5.19
N SER A 427 -20.89 7.43 5.00
CA SER A 427 -20.25 8.19 6.07
C SER A 427 -20.80 9.62 6.17
N ALA A 428 -20.90 10.14 7.37
CA ALA A 428 -21.07 11.57 7.62
C ALA A 428 -19.78 12.14 8.22
N LEU A 429 -19.38 13.29 7.70
CA LEU A 429 -18.26 14.09 8.18
C LEU A 429 -18.83 15.39 8.76
N ASP A 430 -18.39 15.73 9.95
CA ASP A 430 -18.81 16.95 10.65
C ASP A 430 -17.61 17.91 10.77
N TYR A 431 -17.70 19.00 10.04
CA TYR A 431 -16.69 20.08 10.01
C TYR A 431 -17.01 21.24 10.92
N ASP A 432 -18.21 21.29 11.51
CA ASP A 432 -18.73 22.47 12.17
C ASP A 432 -18.74 22.36 13.70
N THR A 433 -18.83 21.14 14.23
CA THR A 433 -18.83 20.94 15.68
C THR A 433 -17.46 21.20 16.29
N PRO A 434 -17.34 22.17 17.22
CA PRO A 434 -16.09 22.41 17.91
C PRO A 434 -15.72 21.24 18.83
N ASN A 435 -14.43 20.87 18.81
CA ASN A 435 -13.86 19.89 19.71
C ASN A 435 -12.93 20.59 20.72
N THR A 436 -12.85 20.09 21.94
CA THR A 436 -11.90 20.57 22.92
C THR A 436 -10.56 19.87 22.74
N MET A 437 -9.48 20.65 22.63
CA MET A 437 -8.11 20.14 22.55
C MET A 437 -7.22 20.80 23.59
N SER A 438 -6.36 20.01 24.22
CA SER A 438 -5.24 20.51 25.03
C SER A 438 -3.95 19.86 24.55
N ILE A 439 -2.87 20.63 24.43
CA ILE A 439 -1.56 20.17 23.96
C ILE A 439 -0.52 20.36 25.08
N GLY A 440 0.10 19.27 25.51
CA GLY A 440 1.05 19.22 26.62
C GLY A 440 2.52 19.08 26.20
N LEU A 441 2.93 19.71 25.09
CA LEU A 441 4.33 19.74 24.67
C LEU A 441 5.17 20.58 25.65
N LYS A 442 6.30 20.04 26.12
CA LYS A 442 7.16 20.71 27.14
C LYS A 442 7.64 22.08 26.69
N ALA A 443 8.00 22.22 25.42
CA ALA A 443 8.44 23.49 24.86
C ALA A 443 7.32 24.56 24.78
N TRP A 444 6.06 24.17 24.98
CA TRP A 444 4.87 25.01 24.80
C TRP A 444 3.98 25.09 26.05
N LYS A 445 4.52 24.83 27.25
CA LYS A 445 3.72 24.72 28.48
C LYS A 445 3.19 26.04 28.99
N GLU A 446 3.97 27.12 28.87
CA GLU A 446 3.67 28.43 29.47
C GLU A 446 3.84 29.53 28.41
N GLY A 447 2.97 30.51 28.45
CA GLY A 447 3.04 31.69 27.58
C GLY A 447 1.71 32.08 27.01
N LYS A 448 1.69 33.28 26.42
CA LYS A 448 0.57 33.75 25.58
C LYS A 448 0.84 33.37 24.14
N TYR A 449 -0.19 32.96 23.46
CA TYR A 449 -0.11 32.51 22.06
C TYR A 449 -1.17 33.20 21.22
N THR A 450 -0.85 33.44 19.97
CA THR A 450 -1.84 33.86 18.96
C THR A 450 -2.21 32.66 18.12
N LEU A 451 -3.50 32.35 18.08
CA LEU A 451 -4.07 31.31 17.22
C LEU A 451 -4.49 31.92 15.88
N TYR A 452 -4.03 31.31 14.81
CA TYR A 452 -4.47 31.60 13.46
C TYR A 452 -5.15 30.39 12.85
N ARG A 453 -6.27 30.58 12.16
CA ARG A 453 -6.85 29.59 11.26
C ARG A 453 -6.29 29.82 9.86
N ILE A 454 -6.00 28.73 9.14
CA ILE A 454 -5.60 28.79 7.74
C ILE A 454 -6.84 28.61 6.89
N SER A 455 -7.10 29.55 5.99
CA SER A 455 -8.16 29.48 4.99
C SER A 455 -7.62 30.01 3.67
N ASP A 456 -7.78 29.25 2.61
CA ASP A 456 -7.25 29.58 1.27
C ASP A 456 -5.75 29.97 1.29
N GLY A 457 -4.94 29.24 2.08
CA GLY A 457 -3.52 29.48 2.25
C GLY A 457 -3.16 30.76 3.03
N ARG A 458 -4.14 31.45 3.63
CA ARG A 458 -3.95 32.68 4.40
C ARG A 458 -4.20 32.48 5.88
N ARG A 459 -3.39 33.15 6.72
CA ARG A 459 -3.57 33.17 8.19
C ARG A 459 -4.65 34.18 8.55
N GLN A 460 -5.67 33.74 9.24
CA GLN A 460 -6.71 34.58 9.84
C GLN A 460 -6.64 34.46 11.35
N LYS A 461 -6.45 35.58 12.08
CA LYS A 461 -6.38 35.55 13.54
C LYS A 461 -7.71 35.04 14.11
N ALA A 462 -7.64 33.91 14.83
CA ALA A 462 -8.79 33.27 15.45
C ALA A 462 -8.92 33.61 16.95
N GLY A 463 -7.82 33.98 17.58
CA GLY A 463 -7.86 34.35 18.98
C GLY A 463 -6.47 34.52 19.63
N VAL A 464 -6.49 34.79 20.95
CA VAL A 464 -5.31 34.76 21.80
C VAL A 464 -5.56 33.70 22.88
N LEU A 465 -4.55 32.90 23.13
CA LEU A 465 -4.61 31.78 24.08
C LEU A 465 -3.71 32.08 25.28
N ASP A 466 -4.19 31.76 26.47
CA ASP A 466 -3.39 31.76 27.71
C ASP A 466 -3.01 30.30 28.02
N GLY A 467 -1.94 29.82 27.36
CA GLY A 467 -1.58 28.42 27.35
C GLY A 467 -2.29 27.64 26.23
N LEU A 468 -2.00 26.32 26.12
CA LEU A 468 -2.56 25.41 25.09
C LEU A 468 -3.57 24.41 25.70
N GLY A 469 -4.22 24.79 26.82
CA GLY A 469 -5.25 23.98 27.47
C GLY A 469 -6.67 24.38 27.06
N GLY A 470 -7.56 23.41 26.84
CA GLY A 470 -8.99 23.65 26.66
C GLY A 470 -9.38 24.46 25.41
N MET A 471 -8.57 24.43 24.37
CA MET A 471 -8.88 25.12 23.10
C MET A 471 -10.12 24.52 22.45
N SER A 472 -11.06 25.38 22.06
CA SER A 472 -12.26 24.98 21.30
C SER A 472 -12.00 25.19 19.81
N LEU A 473 -11.80 24.10 19.06
CA LEU A 473 -11.40 24.12 17.65
C LEU A 473 -12.37 23.32 16.80
N THR A 474 -12.80 23.86 15.66
CA THR A 474 -13.47 23.09 14.62
C THR A 474 -12.46 22.38 13.73
N PRO A 475 -12.81 21.33 13.00
CA PRO A 475 -11.93 20.75 11.99
C PRO A 475 -11.36 21.79 11.02
N GLY A 476 -10.08 21.64 10.66
CA GLY A 476 -9.33 22.57 9.81
C GLY A 476 -7.87 22.72 10.23
N ASP A 477 -7.18 23.63 9.55
CA ASP A 477 -5.76 23.91 9.76
C ASP A 477 -5.54 25.16 10.61
N TYR A 478 -4.61 25.07 11.55
CA TYR A 478 -4.26 26.13 12.47
C TYR A 478 -2.75 26.31 12.59
N VAL A 479 -2.35 27.53 12.90
CA VAL A 479 -0.98 27.85 13.33
C VAL A 479 -1.06 28.60 14.66
N ILE A 480 -0.28 28.14 15.62
CA ILE A 480 -0.14 28.76 16.92
C ILE A 480 1.26 29.39 17.00
N VAL A 481 1.30 30.66 17.26
CA VAL A 481 2.53 31.46 17.32
C VAL A 481 2.68 32.00 18.73
N ARG A 482 3.91 32.02 19.28
CA ARG A 482 4.17 32.68 20.54
C ARG A 482 3.82 34.15 20.44
N GLY A 483 3.03 34.67 21.38
CA GLY A 483 2.71 36.09 21.46
C GLY A 483 3.95 36.90 21.80
N GLU A 484 4.06 38.09 21.22
CA GLU A 484 4.98 39.07 21.70
C GLU A 484 4.51 39.50 23.11
N GLU A 485 5.45 39.63 24.07
CA GLU A 485 5.17 40.10 25.43
C GLU A 485 4.61 41.51 25.46
#